data_89b4d418052a79c76d0063034ed377ed
#
_entry.id   89b4d418052a79c76d0063034ed377ed
#
_cell.length_a   1.000
_cell.length_b   1.000
_cell.length_c   1.000
_cell.angle_alpha   90.00
_cell.angle_beta   90.00
_cell.angle_gamma   90.00
#
_symmetry.space_group_name_H-M   'P 1'
#
loop_
_entity.id
_entity.type
_entity.pdbx_description
1 polymer ?
#
loop_
_entity_poly.entity_id
_entity_poly.type
_entity_poly.pdbx_seq_one_letter_code
_entity_poly.pdbx_strand_id
1 'polypeptide(L)'
;MSKDLKSVITCDLDGKIETFSSGAQDMFGYTEDEIIGKGRVSDFSAGQIVLGHVVNWLAESVEKGAWEGNTVFLHKDGHEMPCKIKITPTKDRDGNHIGYCGVTSPLHDKTPEDVRPKINFATKLFSWMVIMRLPFLTATVVPILLGAAVASKFVNIDWFYFTLTMLGGFFLHIGTNTSNDYYDHISGTDEANYNYMVPFSGGSRSIQMGLITPKGMLTVAIVTFALSALVGIPLIYKAGINILYLGIIGFLSGFFYTAPPFRFASRKGLGELLIGLNFGPLMVAGSFLVQTGGEIIHINDAILAGIPIGLLVAAIVFVNQFPDHDGDKATGKNNLVVVFGPEKARIGYVALVVGAFVSIIALAWTRPTTFPTLSLISLITSVYSIFTIKTLYKHYDNRLLQPANAGTIGLHFLTGLFFCAGIWLG
;
A
#
# COMPACT_ATOMS: atom_id res chain seq x y z
N MET A 1 30.05 -26.88 6.66
CA MET A 1 29.30 -27.16 5.42
C MET A 1 30.17 -27.93 4.45
N SER A 2 29.66 -28.98 3.78
CA SER A 2 30.39 -29.76 2.76
C SER A 2 30.78 -28.87 1.58
N LYS A 3 32.01 -29.07 1.00
CA LYS A 3 32.48 -28.34 -0.18
C LYS A 3 31.56 -28.51 -1.42
N ASP A 4 30.71 -29.54 -1.43
CA ASP A 4 29.83 -29.90 -2.56
C ASP A 4 28.34 -29.57 -2.27
N LEU A 5 28.06 -28.83 -1.23
CA LEU A 5 26.69 -28.46 -0.89
C LEU A 5 26.10 -27.53 -1.96
N LYS A 6 25.01 -27.97 -2.60
CA LYS A 6 24.26 -27.19 -3.57
C LYS A 6 22.80 -27.11 -3.18
N SER A 7 22.28 -25.91 -3.12
CA SER A 7 20.86 -25.65 -3.00
C SER A 7 20.23 -25.54 -4.37
N VAL A 8 19.08 -26.20 -4.59
CA VAL A 8 18.23 -26.01 -5.76
C VAL A 8 16.84 -25.63 -5.30
N ILE A 9 16.38 -24.47 -5.76
CA ILE A 9 15.07 -23.90 -5.39
C ILE A 9 14.36 -23.49 -6.68
N THR A 10 13.11 -23.93 -6.88
CA THR A 10 12.24 -23.34 -7.90
C THR A 10 11.17 -22.48 -7.28
N CYS A 11 10.78 -21.43 -7.99
CA CYS A 11 9.72 -20.51 -7.57
C CYS A 11 8.88 -20.07 -8.77
N ASP A 12 7.68 -19.60 -8.50
CA ASP A 12 6.83 -18.93 -9.47
C ASP A 12 7.38 -17.55 -9.88
N LEU A 13 6.65 -16.84 -10.74
CA LEU A 13 7.02 -15.49 -11.20
C LEU A 13 7.08 -14.44 -10.07
N ASP A 14 6.41 -14.70 -8.95
CA ASP A 14 6.40 -13.85 -7.77
C ASP A 14 7.42 -14.25 -6.71
N GLY A 15 8.25 -15.24 -7.04
CA GLY A 15 9.26 -15.77 -6.14
C GLY A 15 8.75 -16.71 -5.06
N LYS A 16 7.46 -17.12 -5.09
CA LYS A 16 6.90 -18.09 -4.13
C LYS A 16 7.51 -19.47 -4.40
N ILE A 17 8.03 -20.11 -3.35
CA ILE A 17 8.80 -21.34 -3.45
C ILE A 17 7.89 -22.52 -3.78
N GLU A 18 8.21 -23.25 -4.84
CA GLU A 18 7.51 -24.44 -5.31
C GLU A 18 8.27 -25.74 -4.98
N THR A 19 9.61 -25.72 -5.09
CA THR A 19 10.45 -26.85 -4.69
C THR A 19 11.65 -26.38 -3.88
N PHE A 20 12.08 -27.22 -2.95
CA PHE A 20 13.15 -26.89 -2.01
C PHE A 20 13.98 -28.15 -1.75
N SER A 21 15.17 -28.25 -2.33
CA SER A 21 16.01 -29.46 -2.24
C SER A 21 16.55 -29.69 -0.83
N SER A 22 16.98 -30.94 -0.54
CA SER A 22 17.66 -31.25 0.72
C SER A 22 18.89 -30.37 0.97
N GLY A 23 19.66 -30.09 -0.09
CA GLY A 23 20.78 -29.13 -0.01
C GLY A 23 20.33 -27.69 0.29
N ALA A 24 19.12 -27.31 -0.08
CA ALA A 24 18.56 -26.03 0.33
C ALA A 24 18.15 -26.04 1.81
N GLN A 25 17.58 -27.14 2.31
CA GLN A 25 17.27 -27.29 3.75
C GLN A 25 18.55 -27.16 4.58
N ASP A 26 19.63 -27.88 4.19
CA ASP A 26 20.91 -27.85 4.90
C ASP A 26 21.59 -26.47 4.83
N MET A 27 21.41 -25.73 3.72
CA MET A 27 22.04 -24.42 3.49
C MET A 27 21.31 -23.29 4.22
N PHE A 28 19.96 -23.28 4.17
CA PHE A 28 19.16 -22.16 4.65
C PHE A 28 18.51 -22.42 6.01
N GLY A 29 18.49 -23.68 6.50
CA GLY A 29 17.96 -24.05 7.81
C GLY A 29 16.43 -24.13 7.88
N TYR A 30 15.72 -24.12 6.75
CA TYR A 30 14.27 -24.34 6.67
C TYR A 30 13.97 -25.76 6.24
N THR A 31 12.87 -26.31 6.72
CA THR A 31 12.32 -27.56 6.17
C THR A 31 11.40 -27.28 4.97
N GLU A 32 11.14 -28.28 4.15
CA GLU A 32 10.19 -28.17 3.03
C GLU A 32 8.81 -27.73 3.50
N ASP A 33 8.29 -28.29 4.58
CA ASP A 33 6.97 -27.98 5.14
C ASP A 33 6.85 -26.55 5.66
N GLU A 34 7.96 -25.93 6.06
CA GLU A 34 7.99 -24.55 6.52
C GLU A 34 7.95 -23.55 5.37
N ILE A 35 8.50 -23.92 4.19
CA ILE A 35 8.81 -22.93 3.16
C ILE A 35 8.03 -23.12 1.85
N ILE A 36 7.74 -24.37 1.43
CA ILE A 36 7.03 -24.62 0.16
C ILE A 36 5.61 -24.07 0.23
N GLY A 37 5.26 -23.25 -0.77
CA GLY A 37 3.96 -22.61 -0.88
C GLY A 37 3.69 -21.50 0.14
N LYS A 38 4.62 -21.22 1.04
CA LYS A 38 4.52 -20.20 2.12
C LYS A 38 5.58 -19.12 1.95
N GLY A 39 6.86 -19.49 1.86
CA GLY A 39 7.97 -18.59 1.74
C GLY A 39 8.24 -18.14 0.31
N ARG A 40 9.08 -17.11 0.20
CA ARG A 40 9.56 -16.56 -1.05
C ARG A 40 11.08 -16.56 -1.09
N VAL A 41 11.66 -16.55 -2.29
CA VAL A 41 13.11 -16.43 -2.47
C VAL A 41 13.67 -15.12 -1.89
N SER A 42 12.85 -14.09 -1.70
CA SER A 42 13.22 -12.87 -0.99
C SER A 42 13.52 -13.07 0.49
N ASP A 43 13.00 -14.13 1.11
CA ASP A 43 13.18 -14.39 2.54
C ASP A 43 14.63 -14.78 2.87
N PHE A 44 15.40 -15.20 1.86
CA PHE A 44 16.83 -15.52 1.96
C PHE A 44 17.76 -14.33 1.66
N SER A 45 17.24 -13.15 1.33
CA SER A 45 18.02 -12.01 0.89
C SER A 45 17.70 -10.77 1.71
N ALA A 46 18.73 -9.96 2.03
CA ALA A 46 18.47 -8.62 2.58
C ALA A 46 17.65 -7.78 1.60
N GLY A 47 16.60 -7.12 2.08
CA GLY A 47 15.62 -6.42 1.23
C GLY A 47 16.22 -5.35 0.31
N GLN A 48 17.32 -4.69 0.70
CA GLN A 48 18.02 -3.75 -0.18
C GLN A 48 18.65 -4.45 -1.40
N ILE A 49 19.11 -5.70 -1.26
CA ILE A 49 19.60 -6.51 -2.38
C ILE A 49 18.41 -6.87 -3.28
N VAL A 50 17.28 -7.27 -2.68
CA VAL A 50 16.06 -7.57 -3.44
C VAL A 50 15.63 -6.37 -4.27
N LEU A 51 15.48 -5.20 -3.65
CA LEU A 51 15.01 -3.98 -4.32
C LEU A 51 16.00 -3.41 -5.34
N GLY A 52 17.31 -3.56 -5.09
CA GLY A 52 18.34 -2.94 -5.92
C GLY A 52 18.88 -3.80 -7.04
N HIS A 53 18.79 -5.13 -6.92
CA HIS A 53 19.53 -6.03 -7.81
C HIS A 53 18.70 -7.18 -8.36
N VAL A 54 17.85 -7.83 -7.54
CA VAL A 54 17.19 -9.09 -7.93
C VAL A 54 16.33 -8.92 -9.19
N VAL A 55 15.59 -7.81 -9.31
CA VAL A 55 14.77 -7.54 -10.50
C VAL A 55 15.61 -7.53 -11.78
N ASN A 56 16.80 -6.92 -11.74
CA ASN A 56 17.71 -6.88 -12.88
C ASN A 56 18.30 -8.26 -13.19
N TRP A 57 18.65 -9.04 -12.15
CA TRP A 57 19.16 -10.41 -12.33
C TRP A 57 18.12 -11.32 -12.98
N LEU A 58 16.85 -11.21 -12.55
CA LEU A 58 15.74 -11.95 -13.14
C LEU A 58 15.51 -11.55 -14.61
N ALA A 59 15.50 -10.24 -14.92
CA ALA A 59 15.33 -9.75 -16.29
C ALA A 59 16.46 -10.24 -17.20
N GLU A 60 17.72 -10.13 -16.74
CA GLU A 60 18.89 -10.60 -17.47
C GLU A 60 18.86 -12.10 -17.68
N SER A 61 18.39 -12.88 -16.70
CA SER A 61 18.25 -14.34 -16.84
C SER A 61 17.25 -14.73 -17.92
N VAL A 62 16.16 -13.96 -18.06
CA VAL A 62 15.15 -14.19 -19.11
C VAL A 62 15.71 -13.85 -20.49
N GLU A 63 16.44 -12.72 -20.60
CA GLU A 63 17.02 -12.25 -21.87
C GLU A 63 18.15 -13.17 -22.36
N LYS A 64 19.07 -13.58 -21.45
CA LYS A 64 20.27 -14.35 -21.80
C LYS A 64 20.14 -15.85 -21.58
N GLY A 65 18.99 -16.33 -21.08
CA GLY A 65 18.75 -17.72 -20.71
C GLY A 65 19.27 -18.12 -19.33
N ALA A 66 20.19 -17.34 -18.74
CA ALA A 66 20.68 -17.49 -17.37
C ALA A 66 21.38 -16.22 -16.90
N TRP A 67 21.37 -16.00 -15.59
CA TRP A 67 22.23 -15.06 -14.89
C TRP A 67 23.04 -15.79 -13.82
N GLU A 68 24.29 -15.40 -13.62
CA GLU A 68 25.18 -15.99 -12.62
C GLU A 68 25.98 -14.89 -11.93
N GLY A 69 26.06 -14.95 -10.59
CA GLY A 69 26.78 -13.96 -9.80
C GLY A 69 27.00 -14.37 -8.35
N ASN A 70 27.75 -13.53 -7.64
CA ASN A 70 27.99 -13.70 -6.21
C ASN A 70 27.11 -12.74 -5.42
N THR A 71 26.60 -13.20 -4.27
CA THR A 71 25.75 -12.40 -3.38
C THR A 71 25.83 -12.93 -1.96
N VAL A 72 25.13 -12.26 -1.05
CA VAL A 72 24.95 -12.68 0.34
C VAL A 72 23.54 -13.17 0.52
N PHE A 73 23.38 -14.37 1.07
CA PHE A 73 22.11 -14.89 1.54
C PHE A 73 22.04 -14.94 3.06
N LEU A 74 20.84 -15.02 3.59
CA LEU A 74 20.53 -15.12 5.00
C LEU A 74 20.07 -16.54 5.34
N HIS A 75 20.67 -17.12 6.37
CA HIS A 75 20.17 -18.34 7.00
C HIS A 75 18.98 -18.02 7.92
N LYS A 76 18.17 -19.02 8.25
CA LYS A 76 17.00 -18.90 9.12
C LYS A 76 17.28 -18.23 10.48
N ASP A 77 18.48 -18.44 11.05
CA ASP A 77 18.93 -17.81 12.30
C ASP A 77 19.48 -16.39 12.13
N GLY A 78 19.48 -15.88 10.90
CA GLY A 78 19.90 -14.51 10.58
C GLY A 78 21.38 -14.33 10.25
N HIS A 79 22.24 -15.39 10.28
CA HIS A 79 23.63 -15.22 9.86
C HIS A 79 23.74 -15.11 8.34
N GLU A 80 24.73 -14.35 7.89
CA GLU A 80 24.98 -14.08 6.48
C GLU A 80 25.92 -15.11 5.87
N MET A 81 25.61 -15.55 4.65
CA MET A 81 26.38 -16.54 3.90
C MET A 81 26.80 -15.97 2.56
N PRO A 82 28.13 -15.91 2.27
CA PRO A 82 28.62 -15.59 0.95
C PRO A 82 28.36 -16.75 0.00
N CYS A 83 27.64 -16.50 -1.07
CA CYS A 83 27.21 -17.52 -2.00
C CYS A 83 27.40 -17.10 -3.46
N LYS A 84 27.54 -18.10 -4.32
CA LYS A 84 27.42 -18.00 -5.77
C LYS A 84 26.05 -18.56 -6.17
N ILE A 85 25.28 -17.82 -6.95
CA ILE A 85 23.98 -18.25 -7.46
C ILE A 85 23.94 -18.20 -8.98
N LYS A 86 23.29 -19.19 -9.59
CA LYS A 86 22.87 -19.20 -10.98
C LYS A 86 21.35 -19.22 -11.02
N ILE A 87 20.75 -18.27 -11.74
CA ILE A 87 19.30 -18.13 -11.94
C ILE A 87 18.99 -18.47 -13.39
N THR A 88 18.00 -19.35 -13.61
CA THR A 88 17.50 -19.72 -14.93
C THR A 88 15.98 -19.59 -14.95
N PRO A 89 15.36 -19.03 -16.03
CA PRO A 89 13.91 -19.01 -16.16
C PRO A 89 13.38 -20.42 -16.38
N THR A 90 12.26 -20.75 -15.73
CA THR A 90 11.53 -22.00 -15.95
C THR A 90 10.36 -21.77 -16.93
N LYS A 91 10.08 -22.76 -17.76
CA LYS A 91 9.02 -22.69 -18.78
C LYS A 91 8.11 -23.88 -18.68
N ASP A 92 6.84 -23.69 -19.02
CA ASP A 92 5.88 -24.78 -19.18
C ASP A 92 6.13 -25.57 -20.49
N ARG A 93 5.27 -26.57 -20.75
CA ARG A 93 5.36 -27.42 -21.97
C ARG A 93 5.11 -26.61 -23.23
N ASP A 94 4.42 -25.49 -23.16
CA ASP A 94 4.07 -24.63 -24.29
C ASP A 94 5.14 -23.52 -24.51
N GLY A 95 6.18 -23.50 -23.65
CA GLY A 95 7.29 -22.55 -23.73
C GLY A 95 7.03 -21.23 -23.01
N ASN A 96 5.90 -21.08 -22.31
CA ASN A 96 5.62 -19.88 -21.54
C ASN A 96 6.50 -19.83 -20.29
N HIS A 97 7.00 -18.64 -19.96
CA HIS A 97 7.76 -18.40 -18.75
C HIS A 97 6.83 -18.44 -17.52
N ILE A 98 7.11 -19.37 -16.59
CA ILE A 98 6.26 -19.63 -15.42
C ILE A 98 6.95 -19.38 -14.09
N GLY A 99 8.27 -19.18 -14.08
CA GLY A 99 9.02 -18.97 -12.84
C GLY A 99 10.52 -19.04 -13.04
N TYR A 100 11.25 -19.32 -11.96
CA TYR A 100 12.71 -19.35 -11.96
C TYR A 100 13.24 -20.56 -11.19
N CYS A 101 14.43 -21.02 -11.58
CA CYS A 101 15.23 -21.98 -10.84
C CYS A 101 16.53 -21.33 -10.38
N GLY A 102 16.78 -21.33 -9.09
CA GLY A 102 18.02 -20.85 -8.46
C GLY A 102 18.90 -22.03 -8.02
N VAL A 103 20.13 -22.09 -8.49
CA VAL A 103 21.14 -23.03 -8.00
C VAL A 103 22.19 -22.25 -7.24
N THR A 104 22.33 -22.50 -5.93
CA THR A 104 23.20 -21.76 -5.03
C THR A 104 24.28 -22.66 -4.45
N SER A 105 25.51 -22.16 -4.34
CA SER A 105 26.64 -22.81 -3.70
C SER A 105 27.34 -21.86 -2.73
N PRO A 106 27.77 -22.31 -1.53
CA PRO A 106 28.50 -21.46 -0.60
C PRO A 106 29.92 -21.16 -1.10
N LEU A 107 30.42 -19.97 -0.79
CA LEU A 107 31.80 -19.54 -1.06
C LEU A 107 32.59 -19.55 0.25
N HIS A 108 33.37 -20.58 0.46
CA HIS A 108 34.14 -20.78 1.72
C HIS A 108 35.37 -19.92 1.84
N ASP A 109 35.85 -19.37 0.73
CA ASP A 109 37.05 -18.54 0.60
C ASP A 109 36.77 -17.05 0.62
N LYS A 110 35.49 -16.65 0.82
CA LYS A 110 35.04 -15.25 0.81
C LYS A 110 34.24 -14.91 2.05
N THR A 111 34.30 -13.65 2.43
CA THR A 111 33.46 -13.08 3.47
C THR A 111 32.18 -12.49 2.85
N PRO A 112 31.09 -12.26 3.65
CA PRO A 112 29.90 -11.57 3.15
C PRO A 112 30.19 -10.20 2.52
N GLU A 113 31.15 -9.45 3.07
CA GLU A 113 31.56 -8.13 2.57
C GLU A 113 32.17 -8.19 1.18
N ASP A 114 32.91 -9.26 0.85
CA ASP A 114 33.60 -9.44 -0.45
C ASP A 114 32.59 -9.62 -1.60
N VAL A 115 31.41 -10.13 -1.32
CA VAL A 115 30.43 -10.52 -2.33
C VAL A 115 29.12 -9.72 -2.26
N ARG A 116 28.98 -8.87 -1.23
CA ARG A 116 27.79 -8.04 -1.06
C ARG A 116 27.61 -7.06 -2.21
N PRO A 117 26.50 -7.09 -2.94
CA PRO A 117 26.20 -6.10 -3.97
C PRO A 117 26.19 -4.68 -3.41
N LYS A 118 26.77 -3.73 -4.13
CA LYS A 118 26.84 -2.32 -3.70
C LYS A 118 25.44 -1.69 -3.77
N ILE A 119 24.96 -1.22 -2.63
CA ILE A 119 23.67 -0.50 -2.54
C ILE A 119 23.92 0.97 -2.85
N ASN A 120 23.38 1.45 -3.95
CA ASN A 120 23.47 2.83 -4.37
C ASN A 120 22.46 3.74 -3.66
N PHE A 121 22.59 5.06 -3.84
CA PHE A 121 21.71 6.04 -3.22
C PHE A 121 20.25 5.89 -3.71
N ALA A 122 20.05 5.58 -5.00
CA ALA A 122 18.69 5.39 -5.55
C ALA A 122 17.97 4.22 -4.90
N THR A 123 18.66 3.09 -4.66
CA THR A 123 18.09 1.95 -3.93
C THR A 123 17.72 2.32 -2.50
N LYS A 124 18.55 3.10 -1.80
CA LYS A 124 18.24 3.57 -0.45
C LYS A 124 17.00 4.47 -0.45
N LEU A 125 16.92 5.40 -1.40
CA LEU A 125 15.75 6.27 -1.56
C LEU A 125 14.50 5.44 -1.87
N PHE A 126 14.58 4.48 -2.78
CA PHE A 126 13.48 3.59 -3.11
C PHE A 126 13.05 2.74 -1.91
N SER A 127 13.98 2.25 -1.08
CA SER A 127 13.66 1.55 0.18
C SER A 127 12.81 2.42 1.11
N TRP A 128 13.15 3.72 1.25
CA TRP A 128 12.34 4.65 2.04
C TRP A 128 10.97 4.92 1.43
N MET A 129 10.85 4.98 0.09
CA MET A 129 9.54 5.08 -0.57
C MET A 129 8.65 3.87 -0.28
N VAL A 130 9.24 2.66 -0.22
CA VAL A 130 8.52 1.43 0.14
C VAL A 130 8.12 1.46 1.63
N ILE A 131 9.04 1.78 2.55
CA ILE A 131 8.79 1.87 4.00
C ILE A 131 7.63 2.84 4.30
N MET A 132 7.65 4.01 3.68
CA MET A 132 6.62 5.04 3.88
C MET A 132 5.35 4.84 3.04
N ARG A 133 5.32 3.83 2.16
CA ARG A 133 4.20 3.51 1.26
C ARG A 133 3.78 4.70 0.40
N LEU A 134 4.76 5.46 -0.14
CA LEU A 134 4.51 6.73 -0.84
C LEU A 134 3.47 6.68 -1.97
N PRO A 135 3.35 5.60 -2.78
CA PRO A 135 2.31 5.53 -3.82
C PRO A 135 0.88 5.71 -3.29
N PHE A 136 0.63 5.36 -2.03
CA PHE A 136 -0.69 5.51 -1.40
C PHE A 136 -0.99 6.94 -0.93
N LEU A 137 0.00 7.84 -0.91
CA LEU A 137 -0.22 9.25 -0.55
C LEU A 137 -1.15 9.98 -1.52
N THR A 138 -1.43 9.44 -2.68
CA THR A 138 -2.50 9.93 -3.58
C THR A 138 -3.84 10.02 -2.87
N ALA A 139 -4.11 9.11 -1.92
CA ALA A 139 -5.31 9.17 -1.08
C ALA A 139 -5.35 10.40 -0.16
N THR A 140 -4.22 11.05 0.13
CA THR A 140 -4.15 12.32 0.86
C THR A 140 -4.15 13.52 -0.08
N VAL A 141 -3.46 13.43 -1.22
CA VAL A 141 -3.36 14.53 -2.19
C VAL A 141 -4.74 14.94 -2.70
N VAL A 142 -5.54 13.97 -3.13
CA VAL A 142 -6.84 14.23 -3.75
C VAL A 142 -7.82 14.94 -2.82
N PRO A 143 -8.10 14.47 -1.58
CA PRO A 143 -9.06 15.15 -0.71
C PRO A 143 -8.58 16.53 -0.26
N ILE A 144 -7.27 16.77 -0.09
CA ILE A 144 -6.75 18.09 0.25
C ILE A 144 -6.93 19.05 -0.93
N LEU A 145 -6.62 18.61 -2.16
CA LEU A 145 -6.91 19.38 -3.37
C LEU A 145 -8.40 19.68 -3.52
N LEU A 146 -9.26 18.71 -3.25
CA LEU A 146 -10.70 18.87 -3.35
C LEU A 146 -11.23 19.87 -2.33
N GLY A 147 -10.75 19.85 -1.09
CA GLY A 147 -11.11 20.85 -0.09
C GLY A 147 -10.74 22.27 -0.51
N ALA A 148 -9.54 22.42 -1.09
CA ALA A 148 -9.12 23.70 -1.67
C ALA A 148 -9.96 24.08 -2.90
N ALA A 149 -10.30 23.14 -3.78
CA ALA A 149 -11.14 23.40 -4.95
C ALA A 149 -12.56 23.86 -4.53
N VAL A 150 -13.15 23.27 -3.52
CA VAL A 150 -14.43 23.74 -2.97
C VAL A 150 -14.28 25.13 -2.34
N ALA A 151 -13.22 25.35 -1.56
CA ALA A 151 -12.96 26.64 -0.92
C ALA A 151 -12.75 27.77 -1.95
N SER A 152 -12.17 27.46 -3.12
CA SER A 152 -11.92 28.46 -4.18
C SER A 152 -13.20 29.12 -4.75
N LYS A 153 -14.37 28.53 -4.51
CA LYS A 153 -15.66 29.14 -4.85
C LYS A 153 -16.05 30.31 -3.93
N PHE A 154 -15.40 30.44 -2.79
CA PHE A 154 -15.76 31.40 -1.74
C PHE A 154 -14.61 32.32 -1.35
N VAL A 155 -13.35 31.83 -1.46
CA VAL A 155 -12.15 32.58 -1.06
C VAL A 155 -11.01 32.35 -2.06
N ASN A 156 -10.02 33.28 -2.07
CA ASN A 156 -8.76 33.05 -2.73
C ASN A 156 -7.92 32.04 -1.97
N ILE A 157 -7.30 31.10 -2.68
CA ILE A 157 -6.50 30.04 -2.06
C ILE A 157 -5.19 30.60 -1.50
N ASP A 158 -4.96 30.31 -0.23
CA ASP A 158 -3.70 30.58 0.45
C ASP A 158 -2.76 29.38 0.27
N TRP A 159 -1.82 29.50 -0.69
CA TRP A 159 -0.90 28.43 -1.05
C TRP A 159 0.08 28.04 0.06
N PHE A 160 0.39 28.96 0.96
CA PHE A 160 1.23 28.65 2.13
C PHE A 160 0.50 27.67 3.06
N TYR A 161 -0.72 27.98 3.47
CA TYR A 161 -1.53 27.09 4.31
C TYR A 161 -1.99 25.82 3.58
N PHE A 162 -2.19 25.89 2.25
CA PHE A 162 -2.39 24.69 1.44
C PHE A 162 -1.20 23.74 1.55
N THR A 163 0.03 24.26 1.41
CA THR A 163 1.26 23.45 1.52
C THR A 163 1.42 22.85 2.91
N LEU A 164 1.15 23.63 3.97
CA LEU A 164 1.17 23.11 5.34
C LEU A 164 0.12 22.00 5.55
N THR A 165 -1.09 22.17 5.01
CA THR A 165 -2.14 21.15 5.09
C THR A 165 -1.69 19.86 4.39
N MET A 166 -1.07 19.97 3.22
CA MET A 166 -0.52 18.83 2.50
C MET A 166 0.57 18.12 3.28
N LEU A 167 1.53 18.86 3.86
CA LEU A 167 2.60 18.30 4.69
C LEU A 167 2.05 17.61 5.95
N GLY A 168 1.13 18.26 6.65
CA GLY A 168 0.48 17.71 7.84
C GLY A 168 -0.28 16.40 7.52
N GLY A 169 -1.02 16.39 6.41
CA GLY A 169 -1.71 15.21 5.90
C GLY A 169 -0.75 14.07 5.51
N PHE A 170 0.36 14.38 4.85
CA PHE A 170 1.39 13.39 4.50
C PHE A 170 2.02 12.77 5.74
N PHE A 171 2.43 13.59 6.71
CA PHE A 171 3.02 13.06 7.94
C PHE A 171 2.03 12.21 8.73
N LEU A 172 0.75 12.60 8.82
CA LEU A 172 -0.28 11.80 9.47
C LEU A 172 -0.49 10.46 8.76
N HIS A 173 -0.55 10.46 7.42
CA HIS A 173 -0.74 9.26 6.63
C HIS A 173 0.46 8.30 6.73
N ILE A 174 1.70 8.82 6.62
CA ILE A 174 2.92 8.01 6.79
C ILE A 174 2.96 7.42 8.21
N GLY A 175 2.65 8.21 9.24
CA GLY A 175 2.57 7.73 10.62
C GLY A 175 1.56 6.60 10.79
N THR A 176 0.39 6.73 10.18
CA THR A 176 -0.64 5.69 10.17
C THR A 176 -0.15 4.41 9.46
N ASN A 177 0.43 4.52 8.26
CA ASN A 177 0.93 3.37 7.50
C ASN A 177 2.04 2.62 8.25
N THR A 178 3.01 3.36 8.80
CA THR A 178 4.15 2.74 9.52
C THR A 178 3.72 2.18 10.88
N SER A 179 2.75 2.80 11.55
CA SER A 179 2.10 2.25 12.74
C SER A 179 1.36 0.94 12.41
N ASN A 180 0.63 0.90 11.29
CA ASN A 180 -0.07 -0.32 10.85
C ASN A 180 0.91 -1.46 10.60
N ASP A 181 1.99 -1.22 9.84
CA ASP A 181 3.00 -2.25 9.55
C ASP A 181 3.67 -2.76 10.85
N TYR A 182 3.91 -1.88 11.84
CA TYR A 182 4.42 -2.30 13.14
C TYR A 182 3.45 -3.21 13.90
N TYR A 183 2.17 -2.82 13.99
CA TYR A 183 1.18 -3.60 14.75
C TYR A 183 0.74 -4.87 14.02
N ASP A 184 0.69 -4.89 12.69
CA ASP A 184 0.41 -6.10 11.92
C ASP A 184 1.56 -7.11 12.05
N HIS A 185 2.83 -6.66 12.16
CA HIS A 185 3.96 -7.50 12.51
C HIS A 185 3.85 -8.05 13.96
N ILE A 186 3.61 -7.19 14.96
CA ILE A 186 3.49 -7.62 16.37
C ILE A 186 2.33 -8.60 16.59
N SER A 187 1.25 -8.47 15.83
CA SER A 187 0.08 -9.37 15.92
C SER A 187 0.25 -10.67 15.13
N GLY A 188 1.31 -10.82 14.33
CA GLY A 188 1.53 -11.97 13.45
C GLY A 188 0.65 -11.98 12.21
N THR A 189 -0.07 -10.89 11.92
CA THR A 189 -0.96 -10.80 10.75
C THR A 189 -0.15 -10.86 9.46
N ASP A 190 0.97 -10.16 9.42
CA ASP A 190 1.85 -10.16 8.26
C ASP A 190 2.49 -11.53 8.02
N GLU A 191 2.94 -12.21 9.07
CA GLU A 191 3.57 -13.52 9.00
C GLU A 191 2.58 -14.60 8.54
N ALA A 192 1.31 -14.49 8.93
CA ALA A 192 0.25 -15.42 8.52
C ALA A 192 -0.21 -15.23 7.07
N ASN A 193 0.12 -14.10 6.44
CA ASN A 193 -0.30 -13.79 5.08
C ASN A 193 0.75 -14.25 4.05
N TYR A 194 0.53 -15.39 3.42
CA TYR A 194 1.39 -15.94 2.36
C TYR A 194 0.98 -15.54 0.94
N ASN A 195 -0.25 -15.01 0.77
CA ASN A 195 -0.82 -14.68 -0.55
C ASN A 195 -0.77 -13.18 -0.89
N TYR A 196 -0.06 -12.38 -0.07
CA TYR A 196 0.07 -10.94 -0.28
C TYR A 196 0.57 -10.56 -1.68
N MET A 197 0.15 -9.39 -2.16
CA MET A 197 0.54 -8.81 -3.47
C MET A 197 1.25 -7.48 -3.28
N VAL A 198 2.58 -7.48 -3.32
CA VAL A 198 3.38 -6.24 -3.23
C VAL A 198 3.12 -5.36 -4.47
N PRO A 199 2.96 -4.04 -4.32
CA PRO A 199 2.97 -3.26 -3.07
C PRO A 199 1.58 -3.05 -2.45
N PHE A 200 0.53 -3.74 -2.92
CA PHE A 200 -0.88 -3.40 -2.68
C PHE A 200 -1.43 -4.00 -1.39
N SER A 201 -1.07 -5.23 -1.05
CA SER A 201 -1.60 -5.94 0.11
C SER A 201 -0.50 -6.56 0.98
N GLY A 202 -0.83 -6.96 2.21
CA GLY A 202 0.12 -7.52 3.18
C GLY A 202 1.08 -6.50 3.79
N GLY A 203 0.69 -5.23 3.88
CA GLY A 203 1.57 -4.17 4.38
C GLY A 203 2.70 -3.79 3.41
N SER A 204 3.71 -3.08 3.90
CA SER A 204 4.91 -2.74 3.11
C SER A 204 5.92 -3.91 3.03
N ARG A 205 5.77 -4.90 3.90
CA ARG A 205 6.74 -5.99 4.10
C ARG A 205 8.16 -5.53 4.48
N SER A 206 8.31 -4.26 4.83
CA SER A 206 9.63 -3.66 5.08
C SER A 206 10.34 -4.27 6.28
N ILE A 207 9.59 -4.70 7.30
CA ILE A 207 10.14 -5.41 8.47
C ILE A 207 10.57 -6.82 8.06
N GLN A 208 9.72 -7.57 7.38
CA GLN A 208 9.98 -8.94 6.95
C GLN A 208 11.15 -9.02 5.95
N MET A 209 11.28 -8.03 5.08
CA MET A 209 12.42 -7.89 4.15
C MET A 209 13.70 -7.37 4.83
N GLY A 210 13.68 -7.03 6.11
CA GLY A 210 14.84 -6.48 6.81
C GLY A 210 15.27 -5.07 6.32
N LEU A 211 14.38 -4.32 5.66
CA LEU A 211 14.65 -2.92 5.27
C LEU A 211 14.71 -2.00 6.48
N ILE A 212 13.95 -2.31 7.51
CA ILE A 212 13.88 -1.59 8.76
C ILE A 212 13.55 -2.55 9.91
N THR A 213 14.09 -2.27 11.10
CA THR A 213 13.74 -3.05 12.31
C THR A 213 12.34 -2.66 12.81
N PRO A 214 11.64 -3.55 13.58
CA PRO A 214 10.35 -3.20 14.18
C PRO A 214 10.42 -1.92 15.03
N LYS A 215 11.47 -1.75 15.84
CA LYS A 215 11.71 -0.51 16.61
C LYS A 215 11.91 0.70 15.69
N GLY A 216 12.64 0.55 14.60
CA GLY A 216 12.82 1.60 13.59
C GLY A 216 11.49 2.00 12.96
N MET A 217 10.64 1.04 12.60
CA MET A 217 9.31 1.29 12.05
C MET A 217 8.43 2.08 13.01
N LEU A 218 8.39 1.70 14.30
CA LEU A 218 7.69 2.43 15.34
C LEU A 218 8.25 3.85 15.52
N THR A 219 9.58 4.02 15.44
CA THR A 219 10.22 5.33 15.51
C THR A 219 9.77 6.24 14.37
N VAL A 220 9.72 5.72 13.13
CA VAL A 220 9.20 6.48 11.98
C VAL A 220 7.74 6.90 12.22
N ALA A 221 6.90 6.01 12.75
CA ALA A 221 5.51 6.35 13.09
C ALA A 221 5.42 7.48 14.10
N ILE A 222 6.15 7.39 15.21
CA ILE A 222 6.15 8.42 16.26
C ILE A 222 6.65 9.76 15.72
N VAL A 223 7.76 9.77 14.99
CA VAL A 223 8.35 11.00 14.43
C VAL A 223 7.39 11.66 13.44
N THR A 224 6.78 10.90 12.55
CA THR A 224 5.84 11.45 11.55
C THR A 224 4.54 11.95 12.20
N PHE A 225 4.00 11.27 13.20
CA PHE A 225 2.88 11.79 13.99
C PHE A 225 3.24 13.10 14.72
N ALA A 226 4.43 13.18 15.30
CA ALA A 226 4.91 14.40 15.96
C ALA A 226 5.08 15.56 14.96
N LEU A 227 5.63 15.29 13.77
CA LEU A 227 5.75 16.28 12.69
C LEU A 227 4.37 16.74 12.20
N SER A 228 3.39 15.83 12.07
CA SER A 228 2.02 16.20 11.74
C SER A 228 1.40 17.12 12.78
N ALA A 229 1.60 16.82 14.06
CA ALA A 229 1.12 17.68 15.16
C ALA A 229 1.78 19.06 15.14
N LEU A 230 3.10 19.14 14.92
CA LEU A 230 3.84 20.40 14.82
C LEU A 230 3.33 21.26 13.64
N VAL A 231 3.14 20.66 12.46
CA VAL A 231 2.55 21.35 11.30
C VAL A 231 1.08 21.73 11.56
N GLY A 232 0.37 20.97 12.39
CA GLY A 232 -0.99 21.28 12.81
C GLY A 232 -1.12 22.58 13.62
N ILE A 233 -0.08 22.99 14.35
CA ILE A 233 -0.13 24.21 15.21
C ILE A 233 -0.50 25.47 14.40
N PRO A 234 0.24 25.86 13.34
CA PRO A 234 -0.14 27.02 12.54
C PRO A 234 -1.49 26.87 11.83
N LEU A 235 -1.92 25.64 11.51
CA LEU A 235 -3.24 25.40 10.92
C LEU A 235 -4.36 25.67 11.94
N ILE A 236 -4.16 25.31 13.22
CA ILE A 236 -5.10 25.64 14.30
C ILE A 236 -5.17 27.15 14.52
N TYR A 237 -4.04 27.87 14.50
CA TYR A 237 -4.04 29.33 14.58
C TYR A 237 -4.79 29.99 13.44
N LYS A 238 -4.69 29.42 12.21
CA LYS A 238 -5.37 29.94 11.02
C LYS A 238 -6.87 29.68 11.02
N ALA A 239 -7.30 28.46 11.37
CA ALA A 239 -8.67 27.99 11.15
C ALA A 239 -9.41 27.55 12.43
N GLY A 240 -8.82 27.78 13.59
CA GLY A 240 -9.48 27.57 14.88
C GLY A 240 -9.49 26.14 15.37
N ILE A 241 -10.20 25.93 16.49
CA ILE A 241 -10.22 24.69 17.27
C ILE A 241 -10.75 23.48 16.50
N ASN A 242 -11.58 23.69 15.47
CA ASN A 242 -12.15 22.60 14.66
C ASN A 242 -11.05 21.76 13.97
N ILE A 243 -9.94 22.39 13.58
CA ILE A 243 -8.79 21.70 13.01
C ILE A 243 -8.14 20.76 14.02
N LEU A 244 -8.06 21.17 15.29
CA LEU A 244 -7.55 20.30 16.35
C LEU A 244 -8.45 19.06 16.53
N TYR A 245 -9.76 19.23 16.54
CA TYR A 245 -10.70 18.09 16.65
C TYR A 245 -10.57 17.14 15.47
N LEU A 246 -10.51 17.67 14.24
CA LEU A 246 -10.29 16.82 13.04
C LEU A 246 -8.95 16.10 13.10
N GLY A 247 -7.88 16.78 13.55
CA GLY A 247 -6.56 16.18 13.73
C GLY A 247 -6.56 15.05 14.76
N ILE A 248 -7.21 15.24 15.91
CA ILE A 248 -7.37 14.21 16.95
C ILE A 248 -8.17 13.00 16.41
N ILE A 249 -9.28 13.24 15.73
CA ILE A 249 -10.09 12.17 15.14
C ILE A 249 -9.26 11.38 14.11
N GLY A 250 -8.56 12.09 13.23
CA GLY A 250 -7.68 11.49 12.22
C GLY A 250 -6.55 10.66 12.87
N PHE A 251 -5.89 11.20 13.89
CA PHE A 251 -4.84 10.52 14.62
C PHE A 251 -5.36 9.25 15.33
N LEU A 252 -6.43 9.39 16.13
CA LEU A 252 -6.97 8.26 16.89
C LEU A 252 -7.50 7.15 15.98
N SER A 253 -8.21 7.50 14.90
CA SER A 253 -8.70 6.52 13.94
C SER A 253 -7.57 5.85 13.16
N GLY A 254 -6.52 6.60 12.79
CA GLY A 254 -5.34 6.07 12.11
C GLY A 254 -4.49 5.17 13.01
N PHE A 255 -4.16 5.63 14.23
CA PHE A 255 -3.36 4.87 15.18
C PHE A 255 -4.08 3.58 15.62
N PHE A 256 -5.33 3.67 16.04
CA PHE A 256 -6.12 2.53 16.48
C PHE A 256 -6.69 1.69 15.32
N TYR A 257 -6.32 1.99 14.09
CA TYR A 257 -6.73 1.17 12.96
C TYR A 257 -6.27 -0.29 13.13
N THR A 258 -5.00 -0.49 13.51
CA THR A 258 -4.44 -1.82 13.83
C THR A 258 -3.98 -1.93 15.28
N ALA A 259 -3.68 -0.82 15.97
CA ALA A 259 -3.21 -0.83 17.35
C ALA A 259 -4.29 -1.32 18.34
N PRO A 260 -3.90 -2.10 19.39
CA PRO A 260 -4.79 -2.42 20.49
C PRO A 260 -5.13 -1.16 21.31
N PRO A 261 -6.26 -1.11 22.03
CA PRO A 261 -7.22 -2.20 22.19
C PRO A 261 -8.29 -2.24 21.09
N PHE A 262 -8.41 -1.22 20.23
CA PHE A 262 -9.56 -1.08 19.34
C PHE A 262 -9.42 -1.90 18.05
N ARG A 263 -8.28 -1.88 17.39
CA ARG A 263 -8.03 -2.62 16.14
C ARG A 263 -9.19 -2.49 15.14
N PHE A 264 -9.53 -1.27 14.74
CA PHE A 264 -10.71 -0.97 13.92
C PHE A 264 -10.76 -1.75 12.60
N ALA A 265 -9.59 -2.04 12.00
CA ALA A 265 -9.47 -2.89 10.81
C ALA A 265 -10.02 -4.31 11.01
N SER A 266 -10.09 -4.78 12.27
CA SER A 266 -10.61 -6.11 12.65
C SER A 266 -12.10 -6.11 13.02
N ARG A 267 -12.83 -5.00 12.83
CA ARG A 267 -14.20 -4.78 13.32
C ARG A 267 -15.24 -4.70 12.21
N LYS A 268 -15.47 -5.80 11.49
CA LYS A 268 -16.63 -6.03 10.57
C LYS A 268 -17.12 -4.78 9.79
N GLY A 269 -16.25 -4.15 9.01
CA GLY A 269 -16.60 -2.99 8.20
C GLY A 269 -16.30 -1.62 8.82
N LEU A 270 -15.98 -1.56 10.12
CA LEU A 270 -15.64 -0.30 10.77
C LEU A 270 -14.33 0.27 10.21
N GLY A 271 -13.36 -0.58 9.86
CA GLY A 271 -12.11 -0.16 9.23
C GLY A 271 -12.36 0.56 7.91
N GLU A 272 -13.13 -0.05 7.02
CA GLU A 272 -13.47 0.51 5.70
C GLU A 272 -14.26 1.81 5.83
N LEU A 273 -15.23 1.86 6.76
CA LEU A 273 -15.99 3.07 7.05
C LEU A 273 -15.07 4.21 7.52
N LEU A 274 -14.20 3.94 8.50
CA LEU A 274 -13.28 4.95 9.03
C LEU A 274 -12.31 5.46 7.97
N ILE A 275 -11.76 4.60 7.12
CA ILE A 275 -10.92 5.01 6.00
C ILE A 275 -11.72 5.91 5.05
N GLY A 276 -12.93 5.52 4.65
CA GLY A 276 -13.78 6.33 3.79
C GLY A 276 -14.09 7.70 4.39
N LEU A 277 -14.42 7.76 5.69
CA LEU A 277 -14.71 9.02 6.40
C LEU A 277 -13.46 9.90 6.54
N ASN A 278 -12.31 9.34 6.91
CA ASN A 278 -11.09 10.11 7.13
C ASN A 278 -10.54 10.70 5.83
N PHE A 279 -10.38 9.89 4.78
CA PHE A 279 -9.83 10.31 3.50
C PHE A 279 -10.86 10.97 2.56
N GLY A 280 -12.14 10.99 2.94
CA GLY A 280 -13.19 11.70 2.26
C GLY A 280 -13.66 12.91 3.05
N PRO A 281 -14.84 12.84 3.68
CA PRO A 281 -15.47 13.99 4.34
C PRO A 281 -14.58 14.76 5.30
N LEU A 282 -13.84 14.08 6.18
CA LEU A 282 -13.06 14.75 7.22
C LEU A 282 -11.85 15.50 6.67
N MET A 283 -11.10 14.88 5.75
CA MET A 283 -9.91 15.51 5.17
C MET A 283 -10.29 16.65 4.23
N VAL A 284 -11.35 16.48 3.42
CA VAL A 284 -11.87 17.56 2.55
C VAL A 284 -12.36 18.74 3.38
N ALA A 285 -13.15 18.48 4.44
CA ALA A 285 -13.61 19.53 5.35
C ALA A 285 -12.45 20.23 6.07
N GLY A 286 -11.44 19.48 6.52
CA GLY A 286 -10.24 20.05 7.14
C GLY A 286 -9.48 21.00 6.21
N SER A 287 -9.24 20.57 4.96
CA SER A 287 -8.59 21.41 3.95
C SER A 287 -9.42 22.64 3.62
N PHE A 288 -10.74 22.51 3.48
CA PHE A 288 -11.68 23.62 3.27
C PHE A 288 -11.60 24.63 4.41
N LEU A 289 -11.70 24.18 5.67
CA LEU A 289 -11.64 25.05 6.86
C LEU A 289 -10.33 25.84 6.94
N VAL A 290 -9.20 25.23 6.61
CA VAL A 290 -7.92 25.93 6.59
C VAL A 290 -7.94 27.08 5.58
N GLN A 291 -8.50 26.87 4.38
CA GLN A 291 -8.56 27.89 3.35
C GLN A 291 -9.54 29.02 3.70
N THR A 292 -10.66 28.70 4.35
CA THR A 292 -11.70 29.68 4.72
C THR A 292 -11.42 30.37 6.07
N GLY A 293 -10.28 30.07 6.74
CA GLY A 293 -9.97 30.67 8.05
C GLY A 293 -10.90 30.17 9.16
N GLY A 294 -11.48 28.98 9.03
CA GLY A 294 -12.38 28.35 10.00
C GLY A 294 -13.87 28.64 9.78
N GLU A 295 -14.24 29.35 8.70
CA GLU A 295 -15.66 29.59 8.40
C GLU A 295 -16.39 28.29 8.04
N ILE A 296 -17.56 28.09 8.69
CA ILE A 296 -18.34 26.85 8.58
C ILE A 296 -19.58 26.96 7.66
N ILE A 297 -19.86 28.14 7.10
CA ILE A 297 -21.10 28.41 6.34
C ILE A 297 -21.28 27.41 5.20
N HIS A 298 -20.21 27.08 4.47
CA HIS A 298 -20.22 26.15 3.33
C HIS A 298 -19.54 24.80 3.64
N ILE A 299 -19.33 24.46 4.91
CA ILE A 299 -18.64 23.23 5.32
C ILE A 299 -19.39 21.97 4.83
N ASN A 300 -20.73 22.03 4.73
CA ASN A 300 -21.54 20.94 4.24
C ASN A 300 -21.20 20.60 2.77
N ASP A 301 -20.85 21.58 1.94
CA ASP A 301 -20.44 21.33 0.57
C ASP A 301 -19.10 20.60 0.54
N ALA A 302 -18.15 20.97 1.40
CA ALA A 302 -16.87 20.26 1.55
C ALA A 302 -17.04 18.82 2.06
N ILE A 303 -17.88 18.62 3.08
CA ILE A 303 -18.20 17.28 3.61
C ILE A 303 -18.81 16.41 2.51
N LEU A 304 -19.80 16.93 1.78
CA LEU A 304 -20.48 16.21 0.71
C LEU A 304 -19.54 15.92 -0.47
N ALA A 305 -18.65 16.86 -0.84
CA ALA A 305 -17.62 16.65 -1.86
C ALA A 305 -16.67 15.49 -1.48
N GLY A 306 -16.44 15.28 -0.19
CA GLY A 306 -15.61 14.19 0.31
C GLY A 306 -16.22 12.81 0.14
N ILE A 307 -17.56 12.69 0.03
CA ILE A 307 -18.24 11.38 -0.05
C ILE A 307 -17.76 10.54 -1.24
N PRO A 308 -17.78 11.01 -2.51
CA PRO A 308 -17.34 10.22 -3.64
C PRO A 308 -15.87 9.80 -3.51
N ILE A 309 -15.00 10.67 -3.00
CA ILE A 309 -13.59 10.38 -2.82
C ILE A 309 -13.38 9.36 -1.71
N GLY A 310 -14.07 9.52 -0.58
CA GLY A 310 -14.05 8.55 0.52
C GLY A 310 -14.51 7.16 0.10
N LEU A 311 -15.55 7.05 -0.74
CA LEU A 311 -16.02 5.78 -1.29
C LEU A 311 -14.95 5.13 -2.18
N LEU A 312 -14.23 5.89 -3.00
CA LEU A 312 -13.15 5.37 -3.84
C LEU A 312 -11.92 4.95 -3.01
N VAL A 313 -11.58 5.68 -1.92
CA VAL A 313 -10.50 5.25 -1.01
C VAL A 313 -10.92 3.99 -0.26
N ALA A 314 -12.16 3.89 0.19
CA ALA A 314 -12.69 2.65 0.76
C ALA A 314 -12.61 1.48 -0.25
N ALA A 315 -12.88 1.73 -1.55
CA ALA A 315 -12.74 0.71 -2.59
C ALA A 315 -11.27 0.26 -2.79
N ILE A 316 -10.27 1.16 -2.62
CA ILE A 316 -8.84 0.78 -2.63
C ILE A 316 -8.53 -0.21 -1.49
N VAL A 317 -8.96 0.11 -0.26
CA VAL A 317 -8.76 -0.79 0.87
C VAL A 317 -9.48 -2.11 0.64
N PHE A 318 -10.69 -2.05 0.14
CA PHE A 318 -11.55 -3.20 -0.08
C PHE A 318 -10.95 -4.18 -1.09
N VAL A 319 -10.46 -3.71 -2.25
CA VAL A 319 -9.84 -4.58 -3.27
C VAL A 319 -8.53 -5.18 -2.77
N ASN A 320 -7.80 -4.48 -1.89
CA ASN A 320 -6.55 -4.97 -1.30
C ASN A 320 -6.78 -6.06 -0.23
N GLN A 321 -7.98 -6.19 0.32
CA GLN A 321 -8.33 -7.24 1.29
C GLN A 321 -8.55 -8.62 0.65
N PHE A 322 -8.77 -8.71 -0.68
CA PHE A 322 -8.99 -10.00 -1.34
C PHE A 322 -7.77 -10.93 -1.24
N PRO A 323 -6.56 -10.51 -1.62
CA PRO A 323 -5.38 -11.35 -1.47
C PRO A 323 -4.99 -11.58 0.01
N ASP A 324 -5.40 -10.70 0.93
CA ASP A 324 -5.12 -10.81 2.36
C ASP A 324 -6.12 -11.70 3.11
N HIS A 325 -7.21 -12.16 2.44
CA HIS A 325 -8.34 -12.86 3.05
C HIS A 325 -7.94 -13.98 4.02
N ASP A 326 -7.06 -14.89 3.59
CA ASP A 326 -6.71 -16.08 4.37
C ASP A 326 -5.85 -15.71 5.59
N GLY A 327 -4.88 -14.80 5.42
CA GLY A 327 -4.04 -14.29 6.51
C GLY A 327 -4.85 -13.49 7.53
N ASP A 328 -5.72 -12.59 7.06
CA ASP A 328 -6.60 -11.79 7.91
C ASP A 328 -7.56 -12.68 8.71
N LYS A 329 -8.16 -13.68 8.07
CA LYS A 329 -9.04 -14.66 8.73
C LYS A 329 -8.31 -15.48 9.79
N ALA A 330 -7.09 -15.94 9.51
CA ALA A 330 -6.29 -16.74 10.43
C ALA A 330 -5.92 -15.97 11.70
N THR A 331 -5.76 -14.65 11.62
CA THR A 331 -5.39 -13.77 12.74
C THR A 331 -6.57 -13.01 13.36
N GLY A 332 -7.80 -13.33 12.94
CA GLY A 332 -9.02 -12.71 13.47
C GLY A 332 -9.25 -11.27 13.04
N LYS A 333 -8.65 -10.82 11.95
CA LYS A 333 -8.87 -9.53 11.33
C LYS A 333 -10.12 -9.61 10.44
N ASN A 334 -11.29 -9.38 11.04
CA ASN A 334 -12.60 -9.57 10.44
C ASN A 334 -13.04 -8.34 9.62
N ASN A 335 -12.33 -8.03 8.52
CA ASN A 335 -12.76 -7.04 7.54
C ASN A 335 -13.97 -7.54 6.72
N LEU A 336 -14.53 -6.71 5.83
CA LEU A 336 -15.73 -7.08 5.07
C LEU A 336 -15.50 -8.23 4.10
N VAL A 337 -14.31 -8.39 3.53
CA VAL A 337 -14.01 -9.52 2.63
C VAL A 337 -13.96 -10.83 3.41
N VAL A 338 -13.42 -10.82 4.64
CA VAL A 338 -13.44 -11.98 5.53
C VAL A 338 -14.87 -12.32 5.98
N VAL A 339 -15.67 -11.30 6.29
CA VAL A 339 -17.06 -11.49 6.82
C VAL A 339 -17.99 -12.05 5.76
N PHE A 340 -17.95 -11.52 4.53
CA PHE A 340 -18.87 -11.92 3.46
C PHE A 340 -18.34 -13.05 2.59
N GLY A 341 -17.04 -13.33 2.67
CA GLY A 341 -16.31 -14.17 1.74
C GLY A 341 -16.00 -13.45 0.43
N PRO A 342 -14.85 -13.77 -0.23
CA PRO A 342 -14.37 -13.05 -1.41
C PRO A 342 -15.41 -13.00 -2.55
N GLU A 343 -16.14 -14.09 -2.79
CA GLU A 343 -17.13 -14.16 -3.87
C GLU A 343 -18.25 -13.12 -3.72
N LYS A 344 -18.83 -12.99 -2.54
CA LYS A 344 -19.91 -12.03 -2.28
C LYS A 344 -19.40 -10.60 -2.09
N ALA A 345 -18.20 -10.45 -1.55
CA ALA A 345 -17.56 -9.17 -1.31
C ALA A 345 -17.35 -8.36 -2.60
N ARG A 346 -17.23 -8.99 -3.77
CA ARG A 346 -17.16 -8.28 -5.07
C ARG A 346 -18.30 -7.28 -5.28
N ILE A 347 -19.51 -7.61 -4.78
CA ILE A 347 -20.68 -6.72 -4.88
C ILE A 347 -20.45 -5.43 -4.06
N GLY A 348 -19.82 -5.55 -2.88
CA GLY A 348 -19.48 -4.40 -2.05
C GLY A 348 -18.52 -3.44 -2.76
N TYR A 349 -17.51 -3.96 -3.46
CA TYR A 349 -16.62 -3.13 -4.27
C TYR A 349 -17.36 -2.36 -5.36
N VAL A 350 -18.25 -3.04 -6.10
CA VAL A 350 -19.09 -2.38 -7.13
C VAL A 350 -19.97 -1.29 -6.51
N ALA A 351 -20.58 -1.57 -5.37
CA ALA A 351 -21.42 -0.58 -4.68
C ALA A 351 -20.65 0.68 -4.27
N LEU A 352 -19.40 0.53 -3.80
CA LEU A 352 -18.53 1.66 -3.47
C LEU A 352 -18.20 2.50 -4.72
N VAL A 353 -17.79 1.86 -5.81
CA VAL A 353 -17.43 2.54 -7.05
C VAL A 353 -18.62 3.22 -7.70
N VAL A 354 -19.75 2.53 -7.83
CA VAL A 354 -20.99 3.11 -8.39
C VAL A 354 -21.51 4.23 -7.49
N GLY A 355 -21.50 4.02 -6.17
CA GLY A 355 -21.91 5.03 -5.19
C GLY A 355 -21.10 6.33 -5.30
N ALA A 356 -19.80 6.24 -5.61
CA ALA A 356 -18.97 7.42 -5.84
C ALA A 356 -19.44 8.23 -7.05
N PHE A 357 -19.68 7.59 -8.19
CA PHE A 357 -20.16 8.28 -9.39
C PHE A 357 -21.58 8.84 -9.23
N VAL A 358 -22.48 8.09 -8.60
CA VAL A 358 -23.84 8.56 -8.27
C VAL A 358 -23.77 9.78 -7.36
N SER A 359 -22.86 9.79 -6.37
CA SER A 359 -22.67 10.95 -5.48
C SER A 359 -22.22 12.20 -6.25
N ILE A 360 -21.31 12.07 -7.22
CA ILE A 360 -20.86 13.20 -8.05
C ILE A 360 -22.03 13.78 -8.88
N ILE A 361 -22.85 12.91 -9.49
CA ILE A 361 -24.03 13.34 -10.26
C ILE A 361 -25.04 14.06 -9.35
N ALA A 362 -25.30 13.50 -8.16
CA ALA A 362 -26.21 14.09 -7.18
C ALA A 362 -25.73 15.48 -6.73
N LEU A 363 -24.41 15.66 -6.51
CA LEU A 363 -23.81 16.95 -6.14
C LEU A 363 -23.98 17.99 -7.24
N ALA A 364 -23.65 17.63 -8.49
CA ALA A 364 -23.81 18.54 -9.62
C ALA A 364 -25.26 18.97 -9.84
N TRP A 365 -26.23 18.10 -9.50
CA TRP A 365 -27.65 18.43 -9.61
C TRP A 365 -28.15 19.28 -8.42
N THR A 366 -27.82 18.87 -7.19
CA THR A 366 -28.41 19.48 -5.98
C THR A 366 -27.69 20.75 -5.53
N ARG A 367 -26.43 20.94 -5.94
CA ARG A 367 -25.55 22.04 -5.51
C ARG A 367 -24.77 22.65 -6.70
N PRO A 368 -25.45 23.08 -7.80
CA PRO A 368 -24.77 23.48 -9.03
C PRO A 368 -23.86 24.72 -8.89
N THR A 369 -24.07 25.53 -7.87
CA THR A 369 -23.21 26.71 -7.59
C THR A 369 -21.83 26.31 -7.09
N THR A 370 -21.73 25.26 -6.28
CA THR A 370 -20.47 24.73 -5.76
C THR A 370 -19.91 23.65 -6.68
N PHE A 371 -20.78 22.82 -7.27
CA PHE A 371 -20.43 21.74 -8.18
C PHE A 371 -21.00 21.98 -9.58
N PRO A 372 -20.35 22.80 -10.40
CA PRO A 372 -20.84 23.14 -11.73
C PRO A 372 -20.90 21.90 -12.64
N THR A 373 -21.67 21.98 -13.73
CA THR A 373 -21.81 20.86 -14.70
C THR A 373 -20.46 20.35 -15.19
N LEU A 374 -19.43 21.22 -15.24
CA LEU A 374 -18.08 20.81 -15.63
C LEU A 374 -17.47 19.79 -14.66
N SER A 375 -17.91 19.72 -13.39
CA SER A 375 -17.47 18.72 -12.44
C SER A 375 -17.83 17.27 -12.88
N LEU A 376 -18.82 17.11 -13.76
CA LEU A 376 -19.21 15.83 -14.36
C LEU A 376 -18.15 15.26 -15.32
N ILE A 377 -17.13 16.03 -15.71
CA ILE A 377 -16.00 15.51 -16.51
C ILE A 377 -15.32 14.33 -15.81
N SER A 378 -15.37 14.28 -14.46
CA SER A 378 -14.88 13.16 -13.67
C SER A 378 -15.56 11.82 -13.99
N LEU A 379 -16.78 11.83 -14.54
CA LEU A 379 -17.50 10.64 -14.95
C LEU A 379 -16.83 9.88 -16.10
N ILE A 380 -15.93 10.51 -16.87
CA ILE A 380 -15.17 9.83 -17.92
C ILE A 380 -14.38 8.65 -17.36
N THR A 381 -13.97 8.73 -16.10
CA THR A 381 -13.24 7.66 -15.41
C THR A 381 -14.11 6.44 -15.09
N SER A 382 -15.45 6.55 -15.21
CA SER A 382 -16.35 5.41 -15.06
C SER A 382 -16.06 4.31 -16.10
N VAL A 383 -15.58 4.67 -17.29
CA VAL A 383 -15.14 3.70 -18.32
C VAL A 383 -13.97 2.88 -17.78
N TYR A 384 -13.02 3.52 -17.07
CA TYR A 384 -11.90 2.82 -16.47
C TYR A 384 -12.33 1.90 -15.31
N SER A 385 -13.41 2.26 -14.58
CA SER A 385 -13.95 1.39 -13.52
C SER A 385 -14.49 0.06 -14.04
N ILE A 386 -14.94 0.00 -15.31
CA ILE A 386 -15.35 -1.26 -15.95
C ILE A 386 -14.19 -2.25 -16.00
N PHE A 387 -12.99 -1.78 -16.30
CA PHE A 387 -11.79 -2.62 -16.31
C PHE A 387 -11.50 -3.18 -14.91
N THR A 388 -11.49 -2.35 -13.86
CA THR A 388 -11.19 -2.80 -12.49
C THR A 388 -12.25 -3.79 -11.99
N ILE A 389 -13.54 -3.53 -12.26
CA ILE A 389 -14.65 -4.41 -11.89
C ILE A 389 -14.53 -5.76 -12.61
N LYS A 390 -14.33 -5.77 -13.94
CA LYS A 390 -14.19 -7.01 -14.71
C LYS A 390 -13.00 -7.85 -14.23
N THR A 391 -11.87 -7.20 -13.96
CA THR A 391 -10.66 -7.87 -13.46
C THR A 391 -10.92 -8.48 -12.09
N LEU A 392 -11.55 -7.74 -11.16
CA LEU A 392 -11.93 -8.26 -9.85
C LEU A 392 -12.87 -9.47 -9.98
N TYR A 393 -13.93 -9.38 -10.80
CA TYR A 393 -14.88 -10.48 -10.95
C TYR A 393 -14.26 -11.76 -11.51
N LYS A 394 -13.25 -11.61 -12.39
CA LYS A 394 -12.57 -12.75 -13.01
C LYS A 394 -11.45 -13.35 -12.16
N HIS A 395 -10.79 -12.51 -11.33
CA HIS A 395 -9.52 -12.85 -10.70
C HIS A 395 -9.47 -12.59 -9.18
N TYR A 396 -10.62 -12.53 -8.50
CA TYR A 396 -10.71 -12.19 -7.07
C TYR A 396 -9.97 -13.15 -6.14
N ASP A 397 -9.63 -14.35 -6.62
CA ASP A 397 -9.01 -15.45 -5.89
C ASP A 397 -7.59 -15.80 -6.36
N ASN A 398 -7.04 -15.01 -7.27
CA ASN A 398 -5.71 -15.29 -7.83
C ASN A 398 -4.92 -14.00 -8.12
N ARG A 399 -3.63 -14.18 -8.46
CA ARG A 399 -2.69 -13.05 -8.61
C ARG A 399 -2.95 -12.14 -9.80
N LEU A 400 -3.76 -12.55 -10.77
CA LEU A 400 -4.19 -11.69 -11.87
C LEU A 400 -5.16 -10.58 -11.41
N LEU A 401 -5.48 -10.52 -10.10
CA LEU A 401 -6.16 -9.39 -9.48
C LEU A 401 -5.29 -8.12 -9.42
N GLN A 402 -3.96 -8.22 -9.40
CA GLN A 402 -3.05 -7.10 -9.21
C GLN A 402 -3.35 -5.86 -10.09
N PRO A 403 -3.74 -5.99 -11.38
CA PRO A 403 -4.16 -4.84 -12.18
C PRO A 403 -5.41 -4.13 -11.65
N ALA A 404 -6.32 -4.81 -10.95
CA ALA A 404 -7.47 -4.17 -10.33
C ALA A 404 -7.06 -3.38 -9.07
N ASN A 405 -6.09 -3.86 -8.27
CA ASN A 405 -5.54 -3.14 -7.14
C ASN A 405 -4.91 -1.81 -7.60
N ALA A 406 -3.98 -1.87 -8.57
CA ALA A 406 -3.35 -0.69 -9.16
C ALA A 406 -4.38 0.22 -9.83
N GLY A 407 -5.30 -0.37 -10.59
CA GLY A 407 -6.35 0.32 -11.32
C GLY A 407 -7.31 1.09 -10.41
N THR A 408 -7.61 0.58 -9.21
CA THR A 408 -8.48 1.28 -8.27
C THR A 408 -7.81 2.53 -7.68
N ILE A 409 -6.48 2.48 -7.44
CA ILE A 409 -5.71 3.66 -7.03
C ILE A 409 -5.73 4.71 -8.16
N GLY A 410 -5.49 4.28 -9.41
CA GLY A 410 -5.57 5.15 -10.58
C GLY A 410 -6.97 5.74 -10.78
N LEU A 411 -8.02 4.93 -10.60
CA LEU A 411 -9.43 5.38 -10.66
C LEU A 411 -9.72 6.47 -9.64
N HIS A 412 -9.34 6.26 -8.37
CA HIS A 412 -9.48 7.28 -7.32
C HIS A 412 -8.74 8.57 -7.69
N PHE A 413 -7.47 8.47 -8.10
CA PHE A 413 -6.64 9.62 -8.40
C PHE A 413 -7.18 10.43 -9.58
N LEU A 414 -7.48 9.79 -10.71
CA LEU A 414 -8.00 10.44 -11.90
C LEU A 414 -9.39 11.04 -11.68
N THR A 415 -10.30 10.29 -11.03
CA THR A 415 -11.63 10.79 -10.71
C THR A 415 -11.54 12.04 -9.84
N GLY A 416 -10.69 12.00 -8.80
CA GLY A 416 -10.48 13.13 -7.91
C GLY A 416 -9.88 14.35 -8.61
N LEU A 417 -8.87 14.16 -9.46
CA LEU A 417 -8.27 15.27 -10.22
C LEU A 417 -9.27 15.91 -11.18
N PHE A 418 -10.04 15.11 -11.93
CA PHE A 418 -11.05 15.65 -12.83
C PHE A 418 -12.20 16.33 -12.06
N PHE A 419 -12.58 15.80 -10.89
CA PHE A 419 -13.58 16.41 -10.05
C PHE A 419 -13.11 17.78 -9.51
N CYS A 420 -11.87 17.86 -9.01
CA CYS A 420 -11.25 19.11 -8.59
C CYS A 420 -11.16 20.12 -9.75
N ALA A 421 -10.67 19.69 -10.92
CA ALA A 421 -10.56 20.55 -12.09
C ALA A 421 -11.92 21.06 -12.56
N GLY A 422 -12.95 20.19 -12.57
CA GLY A 422 -14.30 20.57 -12.94
C GLY A 422 -14.94 21.60 -11.99
N ILE A 423 -14.65 21.49 -10.68
CA ILE A 423 -15.06 22.50 -9.69
C ILE A 423 -14.30 23.80 -9.91
N TRP A 424 -13.00 23.75 -10.11
CA TRP A 424 -12.14 24.93 -10.18
C TRP A 424 -12.38 25.76 -11.43
N LEU A 425 -12.56 25.11 -12.58
CA LEU A 425 -12.69 25.75 -13.90
C LEU A 425 -14.14 26.12 -14.28
N GLY A 426 -15.14 25.51 -13.64
CA GLY A 426 -16.56 25.80 -13.87
C GLY A 426 -17.13 26.75 -12.84
#